data_5661f7c139aa8e67aa21df08bb5141ef
#
_entry.id   5661f7c139aa8e67aa21df08bb5141ef
#
_cell.length_a   1.000
_cell.length_b   1.000
_cell.length_c   1.000
_cell.angle_alpha   90.00
_cell.angle_beta   90.00
_cell.angle_gamma   90.00
#
_symmetry.space_group_name_H-M   'P 1'
#
loop_
_entity.id
_entity.type
_entity.pdbx_description
1 polymer ?
#
loop_
_entity_poly.entity_id
_entity_poly.type
_entity_poly.pdbx_seq_one_letter_code
_entity_poly.pdbx_strand_id
1 'polypeptide(L)'
;MVMNNDAHRLKVVKWYIDEVQKRWKASNFKNIELAGFYWIAEKLTDSRTLLLDVKSYIKQTGHYFYWIPYFGADGGKDWKQYGFDVAYQQPNYFFVKSTVAKVPATRLNDACQFASRNNMGLEFEFDGNMLTDTLYQRKYTEYIDYFKANKVFDEAPIAYYEGGGYWNKIATSTDPVLVKLHKRLADIIAERQRRADKLSASN
;
A
#
# COMPACT_ATOMS: atom_id res chain seq x y z
N MET A 1 2.61 -2.54 32.25
CA MET A 1 2.48 -3.36 31.03
C MET A 1 3.86 -3.40 30.40
N VAL A 2 4.37 -4.57 30.04
CA VAL A 2 5.72 -4.72 29.46
C VAL A 2 5.56 -5.06 27.98
N MET A 3 6.05 -4.20 27.08
CA MET A 3 5.80 -4.28 25.63
C MET A 3 6.68 -5.32 24.89
N ASN A 4 7.59 -5.99 25.57
CA ASN A 4 8.33 -7.14 25.03
C ASN A 4 7.61 -8.49 25.26
N ASN A 5 6.40 -8.47 25.83
CA ASN A 5 5.58 -9.67 26.06
C ASN A 5 4.39 -9.66 25.10
N ASP A 6 4.25 -10.71 24.30
CA ASP A 6 3.21 -10.81 23.25
C ASP A 6 1.79 -10.79 23.83
N ALA A 7 1.55 -11.38 25.00
CA ALA A 7 0.23 -11.30 25.63
C ALA A 7 -0.16 -9.86 26.02
N HIS A 8 0.83 -9.05 26.42
CA HIS A 8 0.58 -7.63 26.68
C HIS A 8 0.40 -6.83 25.40
N ARG A 9 1.21 -7.10 24.38
CA ARG A 9 1.07 -6.48 23.04
C ARG A 9 -0.31 -6.79 22.44
N LEU A 10 -0.74 -8.05 22.52
CA LEU A 10 -2.07 -8.46 22.04
C LEU A 10 -3.21 -7.70 22.73
N LYS A 11 -3.13 -7.51 24.05
CA LYS A 11 -4.13 -6.70 24.79
C LYS A 11 -4.21 -5.27 24.26
N VAL A 12 -3.06 -4.65 23.98
CA VAL A 12 -3.00 -3.29 23.42
C VAL A 12 -3.59 -3.25 22.02
N VAL A 13 -3.23 -4.20 21.17
CA VAL A 13 -3.75 -4.27 19.79
C VAL A 13 -5.28 -4.46 19.80
N LYS A 14 -5.81 -5.37 20.62
CA LYS A 14 -7.25 -5.57 20.77
C LYS A 14 -7.96 -4.31 21.23
N TRP A 15 -7.45 -3.68 22.28
CA TRP A 15 -7.98 -2.41 22.76
C TRP A 15 -8.01 -1.33 21.66
N TYR A 16 -6.92 -1.23 20.88
CA TYR A 16 -6.85 -0.27 19.77
C TYR A 16 -7.91 -0.56 18.69
N ILE A 17 -8.06 -1.82 18.29
CA ILE A 17 -9.08 -2.24 17.33
C ILE A 17 -10.48 -1.89 17.82
N ASP A 18 -10.80 -2.20 19.09
CA ASP A 18 -12.10 -1.91 19.70
C ASP A 18 -12.38 -0.42 19.76
N GLU A 19 -11.38 0.39 20.14
CA GLU A 19 -11.53 1.83 20.22
C GLU A 19 -11.71 2.47 18.83
N VAL A 20 -11.02 1.97 17.81
CA VAL A 20 -11.23 2.40 16.41
C VAL A 20 -12.66 2.09 15.97
N GLN A 21 -13.15 0.87 16.18
CA GLN A 21 -14.51 0.48 15.81
C GLN A 21 -15.58 1.30 16.54
N LYS A 22 -15.38 1.52 17.83
CA LYS A 22 -16.28 2.34 18.67
C LYS A 22 -16.38 3.76 18.11
N ARG A 23 -15.25 4.41 17.83
CA ARG A 23 -15.21 5.76 17.27
C ARG A 23 -15.79 5.81 15.87
N TRP A 24 -15.46 4.82 15.03
CA TRP A 24 -16.01 4.69 13.67
C TRP A 24 -17.55 4.64 13.71
N LYS A 25 -18.10 3.78 14.54
CA LYS A 25 -19.57 3.67 14.73
C LYS A 25 -20.18 4.98 15.23
N ALA A 26 -19.54 5.66 16.16
CA ALA A 26 -20.00 6.94 16.68
C ALA A 26 -19.98 8.07 15.63
N SER A 27 -19.05 8.04 14.70
CA SER A 27 -18.92 9.04 13.63
C SER A 27 -20.06 8.96 12.60
N ASN A 28 -20.77 7.85 12.51
CA ASN A 28 -21.93 7.64 11.64
C ASN A 28 -21.71 8.09 10.19
N PHE A 29 -20.54 7.76 9.62
CA PHE A 29 -20.22 8.06 8.24
C PHE A 29 -21.23 7.41 7.27
N LYS A 30 -21.59 8.13 6.19
CA LYS A 30 -22.61 7.67 5.23
C LYS A 30 -22.02 7.13 3.93
N ASN A 31 -20.82 7.59 3.56
CA ASN A 31 -20.24 7.35 2.24
C ASN A 31 -18.88 6.63 2.30
N ILE A 32 -18.44 6.24 3.48
CA ILE A 32 -17.21 5.49 3.71
C ILE A 32 -17.45 4.41 4.77
N GLU A 33 -16.68 3.35 4.69
CA GLU A 33 -16.72 2.24 5.64
C GLU A 33 -15.31 1.84 6.08
N LEU A 34 -15.20 1.24 7.27
CA LEU A 34 -13.95 0.71 7.78
C LEU A 34 -13.69 -0.65 7.15
N ALA A 35 -12.83 -0.70 6.14
CA ALA A 35 -12.51 -1.93 5.42
C ALA A 35 -11.64 -2.89 6.24
N GLY A 36 -10.71 -2.37 7.06
CA GLY A 36 -9.80 -3.22 7.81
C GLY A 36 -8.69 -2.49 8.54
N PHE A 37 -7.69 -3.25 8.94
CA PHE A 37 -6.56 -2.77 9.72
C PHE A 37 -5.25 -3.07 9.01
N TYR A 38 -4.35 -2.11 8.98
CA TYR A 38 -3.03 -2.22 8.40
C TYR A 38 -1.98 -2.47 9.50
N TRP A 39 -1.15 -3.49 9.30
CA TRP A 39 0.00 -3.77 10.17
C TRP A 39 1.19 -2.93 9.72
N ILE A 40 1.57 -1.95 10.53
CA ILE A 40 2.53 -0.91 10.15
C ILE A 40 3.99 -1.40 10.10
N ALA A 41 4.35 -2.49 10.80
CA ALA A 41 5.71 -3.01 10.76
C ALA A 41 5.98 -3.68 9.41
N GLU A 42 6.87 -3.11 8.62
CA GLU A 42 7.16 -3.54 7.24
C GLU A 42 7.97 -4.84 7.15
N LYS A 43 8.41 -5.42 8.29
CA LYS A 43 9.03 -6.73 8.43
C LYS A 43 8.46 -7.46 9.64
N LEU A 44 8.55 -8.79 9.67
CA LEU A 44 7.88 -9.60 10.69
C LEU A 44 8.79 -10.15 11.80
N THR A 45 10.08 -9.82 11.82
CA THR A 45 11.08 -10.38 12.74
C THR A 45 10.61 -10.43 14.19
N ASP A 46 9.96 -9.37 14.68
CA ASP A 46 9.56 -9.21 16.08
C ASP A 46 8.06 -9.41 16.33
N SER A 47 7.32 -9.92 15.36
CA SER A 47 5.85 -9.92 15.42
C SER A 47 5.20 -11.26 15.07
N ARG A 48 5.94 -12.23 14.56
CA ARG A 48 5.40 -13.47 13.97
C ARG A 48 4.44 -14.24 14.89
N THR A 49 4.80 -14.40 16.15
CA THR A 49 3.99 -15.09 17.15
C THR A 49 2.69 -14.38 17.48
N LEU A 50 2.68 -13.05 17.37
CA LEU A 50 1.53 -12.21 17.69
C LEU A 50 0.48 -12.17 16.56
N LEU A 51 0.92 -12.28 15.30
CA LEU A 51 0.09 -11.97 14.13
C LEU A 51 -1.14 -12.86 13.98
N LEU A 52 -1.02 -14.17 14.24
CA LEU A 52 -2.17 -15.08 14.13
C LEU A 52 -3.26 -14.79 15.15
N ASP A 53 -2.88 -14.38 16.36
CA ASP A 53 -3.82 -13.97 17.40
C ASP A 53 -4.50 -12.64 17.03
N VAL A 54 -3.74 -11.69 16.47
CA VAL A 54 -4.27 -10.42 15.94
C VAL A 54 -5.23 -10.70 14.80
N LYS A 55 -4.84 -11.55 13.83
CA LYS A 55 -5.72 -11.95 12.72
C LYS A 55 -7.02 -12.59 13.21
N SER A 56 -6.92 -13.52 14.15
CA SER A 56 -8.10 -14.18 14.72
C SER A 56 -9.06 -13.19 15.32
N TYR A 57 -8.53 -12.16 15.98
CA TYR A 57 -9.34 -11.09 16.55
C TYR A 57 -9.99 -10.20 15.50
N ILE A 58 -9.21 -9.72 14.52
CA ILE A 58 -9.73 -8.89 13.41
C ILE A 58 -10.83 -9.64 12.65
N LYS A 59 -10.65 -10.93 12.37
CA LYS A 59 -11.66 -11.76 11.69
C LYS A 59 -13.01 -11.78 12.41
N GLN A 60 -13.02 -11.80 13.77
CA GLN A 60 -14.25 -11.75 14.55
C GLN A 60 -15.01 -10.43 14.37
N THR A 61 -14.34 -9.37 13.96
CA THR A 61 -14.93 -8.05 13.72
C THR A 61 -15.42 -7.85 12.28
N GLY A 62 -15.22 -8.83 11.40
CA GLY A 62 -15.62 -8.77 9.99
C GLY A 62 -14.70 -7.91 9.11
N HIS A 63 -13.51 -7.53 9.58
CA HIS A 63 -12.60 -6.65 8.87
C HIS A 63 -11.43 -7.40 8.24
N TYR A 64 -10.81 -6.79 7.23
CA TYR A 64 -9.60 -7.29 6.58
C TYR A 64 -8.34 -6.92 7.35
N PHE A 65 -7.30 -7.75 7.18
CA PHE A 65 -5.98 -7.51 7.75
C PHE A 65 -4.96 -7.29 6.62
N TYR A 66 -4.37 -6.09 6.55
CA TYR A 66 -3.49 -5.64 5.46
C TYR A 66 -2.04 -5.54 5.91
N TRP A 67 -1.12 -5.78 4.97
CA TRP A 67 0.32 -5.59 5.18
C TRP A 67 1.00 -5.01 3.96
N ILE A 68 2.02 -4.14 4.18
CA ILE A 68 2.79 -3.51 3.12
C ILE A 68 4.28 -3.69 3.44
N PRO A 69 4.90 -4.85 3.10
CA PRO A 69 6.32 -5.11 3.35
C PRO A 69 7.22 -4.36 2.38
N TYR A 70 8.39 -3.93 2.87
CA TYR A 70 9.43 -3.41 1.99
C TYR A 70 10.01 -4.50 1.09
N PHE A 71 10.68 -4.11 -0.01
CA PHE A 71 11.28 -5.06 -0.94
C PHE A 71 12.37 -5.91 -0.28
N GLY A 72 12.15 -7.22 -0.26
CA GLY A 72 13.03 -8.18 0.43
C GLY A 72 12.78 -8.32 1.93
N ALA A 73 11.67 -7.79 2.44
CA ALA A 73 11.30 -7.92 3.84
C ALA A 73 11.18 -9.37 4.29
N ASP A 74 11.62 -9.60 5.52
CA ASP A 74 11.40 -10.88 6.19
C ASP A 74 9.90 -11.19 6.31
N GLY A 75 9.50 -12.40 5.91
CA GLY A 75 8.11 -12.86 5.86
C GLY A 75 7.35 -12.54 4.57
N GLY A 76 7.94 -11.77 3.63
CA GLY A 76 7.25 -11.33 2.42
C GLY A 76 6.72 -12.48 1.54
N LYS A 77 7.43 -13.61 1.44
CA LYS A 77 6.98 -14.79 0.70
C LYS A 77 5.83 -15.52 1.38
N ASP A 78 5.80 -15.46 2.69
CA ASP A 78 4.93 -16.29 3.54
C ASP A 78 3.79 -15.47 4.16
N TRP A 79 3.52 -14.29 3.64
CA TRP A 79 2.58 -13.33 4.20
C TRP A 79 1.20 -13.93 4.55
N LYS A 80 0.70 -14.85 3.74
CA LYS A 80 -0.58 -15.55 3.99
C LYS A 80 -0.52 -16.42 5.24
N GLN A 81 0.63 -17.05 5.51
CA GLN A 81 0.81 -17.91 6.70
C GLN A 81 0.72 -17.11 8.00
N TYR A 82 1.03 -15.81 7.95
CA TYR A 82 0.90 -14.89 9.07
C TYR A 82 -0.50 -14.28 9.21
N GLY A 83 -1.45 -14.71 8.37
CA GLY A 83 -2.85 -14.38 8.52
C GLY A 83 -3.31 -13.10 7.85
N PHE A 84 -2.49 -12.45 7.04
CA PHE A 84 -2.91 -11.29 6.27
C PHE A 84 -3.90 -11.70 5.16
N ASP A 85 -4.89 -10.86 4.91
CA ASP A 85 -5.86 -11.06 3.83
C ASP A 85 -5.34 -10.50 2.50
N VAL A 86 -4.63 -9.38 2.58
CA VAL A 86 -4.00 -8.71 1.43
C VAL A 86 -2.63 -8.21 1.84
N ALA A 87 -1.65 -8.37 0.97
CA ALA A 87 -0.34 -7.74 1.11
C ALA A 87 0.04 -6.99 -0.17
N TYR A 88 0.71 -5.84 0.00
CA TYR A 88 1.19 -5.00 -1.10
C TYR A 88 2.71 -4.89 -1.01
N GLN A 89 3.43 -5.33 -2.03
CA GLN A 89 4.89 -5.20 -2.08
C GLN A 89 5.27 -3.75 -2.33
N GLN A 90 6.04 -3.15 -1.42
CA GLN A 90 6.72 -1.87 -1.69
C GLN A 90 7.92 -2.13 -2.60
N PRO A 91 8.05 -1.46 -3.74
CA PRO A 91 9.28 -1.55 -4.55
C PRO A 91 10.49 -0.90 -3.89
N ASN A 92 10.29 0.08 -2.99
CA ASN A 92 11.36 0.90 -2.37
C ASN A 92 12.33 1.48 -3.40
N TYR A 93 11.77 2.01 -4.48
CA TYR A 93 12.54 2.62 -5.56
C TYR A 93 12.51 4.15 -5.49
N PHE A 94 11.35 4.73 -5.15
CA PHE A 94 11.15 6.17 -5.20
C PHE A 94 12.10 6.92 -4.28
N PHE A 95 12.22 6.51 -3.02
CA PHE A 95 12.93 7.24 -1.96
C PHE A 95 14.45 7.07 -1.97
N VAL A 96 15.00 6.19 -2.80
CA VAL A 96 16.44 6.00 -2.88
C VAL A 96 17.09 7.20 -3.57
N LYS A 97 17.89 7.96 -2.83
CA LYS A 97 18.72 9.03 -3.39
C LYS A 97 19.83 8.41 -4.23
N SER A 98 20.00 8.88 -5.46
CA SER A 98 20.99 8.38 -6.42
C SER A 98 22.45 8.46 -5.93
N THR A 99 22.72 9.26 -4.90
CA THR A 99 24.04 9.46 -4.32
C THR A 99 24.46 8.39 -3.31
N VAL A 100 23.53 7.63 -2.74
CA VAL A 100 23.79 6.69 -1.63
C VAL A 100 23.72 5.24 -2.07
N ALA A 101 22.81 4.86 -2.94
CA ALA A 101 22.72 3.52 -3.51
C ALA A 101 22.11 3.61 -4.91
N LYS A 102 22.82 3.10 -5.91
CA LYS A 102 22.25 2.96 -7.26
C LYS A 102 21.25 1.80 -7.27
N VAL A 103 20.02 2.08 -6.89
CA VAL A 103 18.94 1.13 -7.14
C VAL A 103 18.45 1.38 -8.57
N PRO A 104 18.67 0.44 -9.50
CA PRO A 104 18.26 0.61 -10.88
C PRO A 104 16.73 0.52 -11.01
N ALA A 105 16.17 1.09 -12.07
CA ALA A 105 14.73 1.01 -12.35
C ALA A 105 14.26 -0.45 -12.56
N THR A 106 15.15 -1.39 -12.86
CA THR A 106 14.86 -2.83 -12.88
C THR A 106 14.31 -3.36 -11.57
N ARG A 107 14.56 -2.66 -10.43
CA ARG A 107 13.93 -2.93 -9.14
C ARG A 107 12.40 -2.95 -9.23
N LEU A 108 11.83 -2.08 -10.05
CA LEU A 108 10.37 -2.05 -10.26
C LEU A 108 9.89 -3.33 -10.93
N ASN A 109 10.62 -3.81 -11.94
CA ASN A 109 10.32 -5.09 -12.56
C ASN A 109 10.44 -6.25 -11.55
N ASP A 110 11.51 -6.28 -10.76
CA ASP A 110 11.76 -7.33 -9.77
C ASP A 110 10.65 -7.35 -8.72
N ALA A 111 10.17 -6.18 -8.27
CA ALA A 111 9.05 -6.06 -7.36
C ALA A 111 7.73 -6.55 -7.98
N CYS A 112 7.46 -6.20 -9.25
CA CYS A 112 6.30 -6.71 -9.97
C CYS A 112 6.31 -8.23 -10.09
N GLN A 113 7.46 -8.80 -10.48
CA GLN A 113 7.64 -10.26 -10.60
C GLN A 113 7.52 -10.98 -9.24
N PHE A 114 8.05 -10.36 -8.18
CA PHE A 114 7.93 -10.90 -6.83
C PHE A 114 6.46 -10.89 -6.37
N ALA A 115 5.77 -9.78 -6.54
CA ALA A 115 4.37 -9.64 -6.15
C ALA A 115 3.48 -10.64 -6.91
N SER A 116 3.65 -10.78 -8.22
CA SER A 116 2.91 -11.74 -9.05
C SER A 116 3.11 -13.18 -8.57
N ARG A 117 4.36 -13.61 -8.38
CA ARG A 117 4.67 -14.97 -7.92
C ARG A 117 4.13 -15.29 -6.51
N ASN A 118 3.98 -14.29 -5.67
CA ASN A 118 3.52 -14.45 -4.29
C ASN A 118 2.06 -14.02 -4.08
N ASN A 119 1.33 -13.73 -5.15
CA ASN A 119 -0.06 -13.30 -5.12
C ASN A 119 -0.28 -12.06 -4.21
N MET A 120 0.58 -11.05 -4.39
CA MET A 120 0.54 -9.77 -3.69
C MET A 120 0.07 -8.66 -4.62
N GLY A 121 -0.45 -7.60 -4.03
CA GLY A 121 -0.55 -6.31 -4.70
C GLY A 121 0.79 -5.57 -4.73
N LEU A 122 0.76 -4.35 -5.20
CA LEU A 122 1.93 -3.46 -5.26
C LEU A 122 1.61 -2.09 -4.67
N GLU A 123 2.60 -1.45 -4.07
CA GLU A 123 2.50 -0.07 -3.66
C GLU A 123 3.12 0.84 -4.73
N PHE A 124 2.36 1.86 -5.12
CA PHE A 124 2.83 2.96 -5.98
C PHE A 124 3.30 4.09 -5.07
N GLU A 125 4.61 4.35 -5.06
CA GLU A 125 5.25 5.26 -4.11
C GLU A 125 5.61 6.60 -4.76
N PHE A 126 5.27 7.72 -4.11
CA PHE A 126 5.76 9.07 -4.43
C PHE A 126 5.61 10.01 -3.24
N ASP A 127 6.27 11.17 -3.28
CA ASP A 127 6.17 12.22 -2.28
C ASP A 127 6.40 13.63 -2.87
N GLY A 128 6.57 14.62 -1.97
CA GLY A 128 6.78 16.01 -2.33
C GLY A 128 8.05 16.32 -3.11
N ASN A 129 9.03 15.42 -3.15
CA ASN A 129 10.24 15.65 -3.94
C ASN A 129 9.93 15.80 -5.44
N MET A 130 8.87 15.14 -5.94
CA MET A 130 8.46 15.28 -7.34
C MET A 130 7.94 16.68 -7.71
N LEU A 131 7.62 17.54 -6.74
CA LEU A 131 7.14 18.89 -7.04
C LEU A 131 8.23 19.76 -7.68
N THR A 132 9.51 19.53 -7.34
CA THR A 132 10.62 20.39 -7.72
C THR A 132 11.81 19.66 -8.33
N ASP A 133 11.90 18.33 -8.19
CA ASP A 133 13.07 17.55 -8.63
C ASP A 133 12.71 16.62 -9.80
N THR A 134 13.35 16.86 -10.94
CA THR A 134 13.16 16.09 -12.17
C THR A 134 13.56 14.63 -12.05
N LEU A 135 14.48 14.28 -11.13
CA LEU A 135 14.82 12.88 -10.83
C LEU A 135 13.59 12.14 -10.29
N TYR A 136 12.85 12.75 -9.36
CA TYR A 136 11.67 12.13 -8.76
C TYR A 136 10.46 12.15 -9.72
N GLN A 137 10.33 13.14 -10.58
CA GLN A 137 9.36 13.16 -11.69
C GLN A 137 9.61 12.01 -12.67
N ARG A 138 10.89 11.74 -12.98
CA ARG A 138 11.28 10.58 -13.79
C ARG A 138 10.93 9.27 -13.09
N LYS A 139 11.29 9.09 -11.81
CA LYS A 139 10.96 7.90 -11.03
C LYS A 139 9.45 7.62 -10.99
N TYR A 140 8.66 8.65 -10.79
CA TYR A 140 7.19 8.55 -10.87
C TYR A 140 6.72 8.04 -12.24
N THR A 141 7.33 8.53 -13.31
CA THR A 141 7.05 8.06 -14.68
C THR A 141 7.44 6.60 -14.86
N GLU A 142 8.62 6.20 -14.35
CA GLU A 142 9.11 4.83 -14.39
C GLU A 142 8.17 3.86 -13.64
N TYR A 143 7.60 4.25 -12.50
CA TYR A 143 6.55 3.46 -11.84
C TYR A 143 5.38 3.18 -12.78
N ILE A 144 4.85 4.19 -13.44
CA ILE A 144 3.75 4.03 -14.37
C ILE A 144 4.14 3.08 -15.51
N ASP A 145 5.32 3.24 -16.09
CA ASP A 145 5.77 2.46 -17.22
C ASP A 145 5.99 0.99 -16.87
N TYR A 146 6.66 0.70 -15.75
CA TYR A 146 6.87 -0.68 -15.29
C TYR A 146 5.58 -1.35 -14.85
N PHE A 147 4.68 -0.62 -14.16
CA PHE A 147 3.39 -1.17 -13.76
C PHE A 147 2.50 -1.50 -14.97
N LYS A 148 2.55 -0.67 -16.02
CA LYS A 148 1.88 -0.98 -17.30
C LYS A 148 2.49 -2.20 -17.98
N ALA A 149 3.82 -2.24 -18.12
CA ALA A 149 4.52 -3.33 -18.78
C ALA A 149 4.28 -4.70 -18.11
N ASN A 150 4.09 -4.69 -16.78
CA ASN A 150 3.79 -5.88 -15.99
C ASN A 150 2.28 -6.09 -15.72
N LYS A 151 1.40 -5.37 -16.41
CA LYS A 151 -0.07 -5.45 -16.27
C LYS A 151 -0.61 -5.21 -14.85
N VAL A 152 0.16 -4.55 -13.99
CA VAL A 152 -0.24 -4.29 -12.60
C VAL A 152 -1.54 -3.50 -12.53
N PHE A 153 -1.70 -2.50 -13.41
CA PHE A 153 -2.93 -1.71 -13.48
C PHE A 153 -4.15 -2.49 -13.97
N ASP A 154 -3.96 -3.67 -14.54
CA ASP A 154 -5.05 -4.50 -15.06
C ASP A 154 -5.43 -5.62 -14.10
N GLU A 155 -4.45 -6.23 -13.42
CA GLU A 155 -4.61 -7.50 -12.75
C GLU A 155 -4.36 -7.46 -11.23
N ALA A 156 -3.61 -6.47 -10.72
CA ALA A 156 -3.20 -6.46 -9.31
C ALA A 156 -3.94 -5.42 -8.45
N PRO A 157 -4.17 -5.67 -7.17
CA PRO A 157 -4.52 -4.63 -6.23
C PRO A 157 -3.35 -3.66 -6.02
N ILE A 158 -3.65 -2.37 -5.87
CA ILE A 158 -2.64 -1.32 -5.74
C ILE A 158 -2.92 -0.47 -4.51
N ALA A 159 -1.90 -0.31 -3.67
CA ALA A 159 -1.84 0.72 -2.65
C ALA A 159 -1.11 1.95 -3.19
N TYR A 160 -1.44 3.13 -2.70
CA TYR A 160 -0.78 4.39 -3.08
C TYR A 160 -0.21 5.07 -1.85
N TYR A 161 1.11 5.28 -1.84
CA TYR A 161 1.78 6.10 -0.86
C TYR A 161 2.14 7.44 -1.49
N GLU A 162 1.57 8.55 -0.97
CA GLU A 162 1.71 9.88 -1.58
C GLU A 162 2.40 10.91 -0.65
N GLY A 163 3.01 10.45 0.42
CA GLY A 163 3.82 11.25 1.34
C GLY A 163 3.05 12.26 2.20
N GLY A 164 1.72 12.24 2.19
CA GLY A 164 0.89 13.11 3.05
C GLY A 164 0.38 14.39 2.37
N GLY A 165 -0.59 14.28 1.47
CA GLY A 165 -1.28 15.38 0.80
C GLY A 165 -0.60 15.89 -0.47
N TYR A 166 0.41 15.20 -0.98
CA TYR A 166 1.10 15.62 -2.22
C TYR A 166 0.29 15.34 -3.47
N TRP A 167 -0.58 14.35 -3.46
CA TRP A 167 -1.52 14.14 -4.56
C TRP A 167 -2.38 15.39 -4.82
N ASN A 168 -2.93 15.97 -3.76
CA ASN A 168 -3.70 17.19 -3.88
C ASN A 168 -2.86 18.37 -4.39
N LYS A 169 -1.61 18.51 -3.93
CA LYS A 169 -0.70 19.56 -4.40
C LYS A 169 -0.38 19.43 -5.87
N ILE A 170 -0.22 18.21 -6.39
CA ILE A 170 0.01 17.96 -7.81
C ILE A 170 -1.27 18.26 -8.62
N ALA A 171 -2.43 17.82 -8.11
CA ALA A 171 -3.72 18.00 -8.75
C ALA A 171 -4.10 19.48 -8.92
N THR A 172 -3.68 20.33 -7.98
CA THR A 172 -3.96 21.79 -7.99
C THR A 172 -2.81 22.62 -8.54
N SER A 173 -1.74 21.99 -9.04
CA SER A 173 -0.59 22.69 -9.61
C SER A 173 -0.93 23.34 -10.95
N THR A 174 -0.29 24.48 -11.21
CA THR A 174 -0.30 25.15 -12.53
C THR A 174 0.95 24.82 -13.36
N ASP A 175 1.92 24.10 -12.80
CA ASP A 175 3.09 23.64 -13.54
C ASP A 175 2.69 22.60 -14.60
N PRO A 176 2.95 22.85 -15.91
CA PRO A 176 2.55 21.93 -16.97
C PRO A 176 3.10 20.50 -16.84
N VAL A 177 4.28 20.36 -16.23
CA VAL A 177 4.90 19.02 -15.98
C VAL A 177 4.09 18.28 -14.95
N LEU A 178 3.78 18.93 -13.81
CA LEU A 178 3.01 18.30 -12.73
C LEU A 178 1.58 18.00 -13.16
N VAL A 179 0.93 18.90 -13.90
CA VAL A 179 -0.40 18.69 -14.49
C VAL A 179 -0.39 17.42 -15.37
N LYS A 180 0.63 17.25 -16.22
CA LYS A 180 0.76 16.07 -17.09
C LYS A 180 0.98 14.79 -16.29
N LEU A 181 1.83 14.82 -15.26
CA LEU A 181 2.10 13.67 -14.39
C LEU A 181 0.85 13.26 -13.61
N HIS A 182 0.13 14.22 -13.01
CA HIS A 182 -1.14 13.99 -12.35
C HIS A 182 -2.14 13.33 -13.30
N LYS A 183 -2.39 13.98 -14.44
CA LYS A 183 -3.37 13.48 -15.41
C LYS A 183 -3.08 12.05 -15.85
N ARG A 184 -1.80 11.69 -16.05
CA ARG A 184 -1.40 10.36 -16.49
C ARG A 184 -1.84 9.27 -15.51
N LEU A 185 -1.65 9.45 -14.20
CA LEU A 185 -2.09 8.48 -13.20
C LEU A 185 -3.60 8.56 -12.94
N ALA A 186 -4.17 9.76 -12.93
CA ALA A 186 -5.60 9.95 -12.76
C ALA A 186 -6.42 9.26 -13.86
N ASP A 187 -5.98 9.36 -15.12
CA ASP A 187 -6.64 8.67 -16.24
C ASP A 187 -6.60 7.14 -16.07
N ILE A 188 -5.47 6.58 -15.58
CA ILE A 188 -5.33 5.14 -15.31
C ILE A 188 -6.30 4.72 -14.19
N ILE A 189 -6.34 5.47 -13.08
CA ILE A 189 -7.23 5.18 -11.96
C ILE A 189 -8.70 5.21 -12.41
N ALA A 190 -9.08 6.25 -13.16
CA ALA A 190 -10.43 6.38 -13.69
C ALA A 190 -10.80 5.23 -14.65
N GLU A 191 -9.87 4.77 -15.48
CA GLU A 191 -10.10 3.62 -16.37
C GLU A 191 -10.25 2.31 -15.59
N ARG A 192 -9.45 2.11 -14.55
CA ARG A 192 -9.59 0.95 -13.65
C ARG A 192 -10.99 0.93 -13.00
N GLN A 193 -11.46 2.09 -12.50
CA GLN A 193 -12.78 2.20 -11.89
C GLN A 193 -13.88 1.86 -12.90
N ARG A 194 -13.84 2.43 -14.10
CA ARG A 194 -14.82 2.11 -15.15
C ARG A 194 -14.87 0.62 -15.50
N ARG A 195 -13.74 -0.08 -15.49
CA ARG A 195 -13.68 -1.54 -15.70
C ARG A 195 -14.32 -2.31 -14.55
N ALA A 196 -14.03 -1.92 -13.32
CA ALA A 196 -14.61 -2.53 -12.13
C ALA A 196 -16.14 -2.36 -12.10
N ASP A 197 -16.65 -1.15 -12.41
CA ASP A 197 -18.08 -0.85 -12.44
C ASP A 197 -18.81 -1.71 -13.49
N LYS A 198 -18.20 -1.89 -14.68
CA LYS A 198 -18.77 -2.75 -15.73
C LYS A 198 -18.86 -4.22 -15.30
N LEU A 199 -17.82 -4.73 -14.63
CA LEU A 199 -17.83 -6.12 -14.13
C LEU A 199 -18.89 -6.32 -13.04
N SER A 200 -19.05 -5.35 -12.15
CA SER A 200 -20.08 -5.39 -11.09
C SER A 200 -21.51 -5.30 -11.64
N ALA A 201 -21.71 -4.59 -12.76
CA ALA A 201 -23.02 -4.48 -13.40
C ALA A 201 -23.39 -5.72 -14.24
N SER A 202 -22.43 -6.62 -14.51
CA SER A 202 -22.62 -7.82 -15.34
C SER A 202 -22.85 -9.09 -14.50
N ASN A 203 -22.73 -8.99 -13.18
CA ASN A 203 -23.00 -10.05 -12.20
C ASN A 203 -24.27 -9.77 -11.42
#